data_fd15a77a2ad66df6557f79f98cae9bd6
#
_entry.id   fd15a77a2ad66df6557f79f98cae9bd6
#
_cell.length_a   1.000
_cell.length_b   1.000
_cell.length_c   1.000
_cell.angle_alpha   90.00
_cell.angle_beta   90.00
_cell.angle_gamma   90.00
#
_symmetry.space_group_name_H-M   'P 1'
#
loop_
_entity.id
_entity.type
_entity.pdbx_description
1 polymer ?
#
loop_
_entity_poly.entity_id
_entity_poly.type
_entity_poly.pdbx_seq_one_letter_code
_entity_poly.pdbx_strand_id
1 'polypeptide(L)'
;AASDVYKRQIMGLVFWLTFGVIGAALQGLMEDGIAVIIASADAGLKAFGTNDVVRSLAVDGVLTGVGSVLTFLPIIVVLFLFLSILEDSGYMARVAFVMDKVLRRFGLSGRSFVPMLVGFGCTVPAIMSTRTLPSEHDRKMTVMLTPFMSCSAKLPVYGLLCGAFFPQATVPAMVSLYLIGIAVGCIAALVLNRTAFK
;
A
#
# COMPACT_ATOMS: atom_id res chain seq x y z
N ALA A 1 18.52 3.92 -26.72
CA ALA A 1 18.86 2.75 -25.87
C ALA A 1 19.67 3.15 -24.62
N ALA A 2 20.83 3.84 -24.74
CA ALA A 2 21.61 4.24 -23.56
C ALA A 2 20.90 5.28 -22.67
N SER A 3 20.21 6.25 -23.27
CA SER A 3 19.41 7.27 -22.58
C SER A 3 18.26 6.67 -21.74
N ASP A 4 17.67 5.56 -22.18
CA ASP A 4 16.54 4.94 -21.46
C ASP A 4 17.02 4.08 -20.29
N VAL A 5 18.20 3.50 -20.38
CA VAL A 5 18.84 2.77 -19.26
C VAL A 5 19.24 3.77 -18.17
N TYR A 6 19.84 4.89 -18.56
CA TYR A 6 20.25 5.94 -17.62
C TYR A 6 19.03 6.56 -16.88
N LYS A 7 17.94 6.84 -17.59
CA LYS A 7 16.70 7.32 -16.99
C LYS A 7 16.08 6.31 -16.02
N ARG A 8 16.14 5.01 -16.33
CA ARG A 8 15.69 3.94 -15.42
C ARG A 8 16.55 3.85 -14.16
N GLN A 9 17.86 3.97 -14.30
CA GLN A 9 18.78 3.95 -13.16
C GLN A 9 18.59 5.17 -12.25
N ILE A 10 18.44 6.37 -12.80
CA ILE A 10 18.16 7.57 -12.01
C ILE A 10 16.82 7.44 -11.29
N MET A 11 15.77 6.96 -11.98
CA MET A 11 14.45 6.75 -11.38
C MET A 11 14.50 5.72 -10.26
N GLY A 12 15.22 4.61 -10.45
CA GLY A 12 15.42 3.59 -9.42
C GLY A 12 16.21 4.13 -8.22
N LEU A 13 17.22 4.96 -8.45
CA LEU A 13 18.02 5.57 -7.40
C LEU A 13 17.21 6.60 -6.61
N VAL A 14 16.45 7.44 -7.30
CA VAL A 14 15.54 8.41 -6.64
C VAL A 14 14.48 7.68 -5.82
N PHE A 15 13.90 6.61 -6.36
CA PHE A 15 12.92 5.79 -5.64
C PHE A 15 13.53 5.15 -4.38
N TRP A 16 14.71 4.56 -4.51
CA TRP A 16 15.41 3.94 -3.39
C TRP A 16 15.79 4.97 -2.32
N LEU A 17 16.26 6.15 -2.73
CA LEU A 17 16.65 7.21 -1.82
C LEU A 17 15.44 7.83 -1.11
N THR A 18 14.33 8.02 -1.83
CA THR A 18 13.12 8.62 -1.28
C THR A 18 12.41 7.67 -0.31
N PHE A 19 12.22 6.39 -0.69
CA PHE A 19 11.56 5.43 0.19
C PHE A 19 12.50 4.79 1.21
N GLY A 20 13.72 4.45 0.81
CA GLY A 20 14.67 3.76 1.67
C GLY A 20 15.30 4.67 2.72
N VAL A 21 15.60 5.91 2.37
CA VAL A 21 16.31 6.83 3.30
C VAL A 21 15.33 7.82 3.93
N ILE A 22 14.63 8.60 3.11
CA ILE A 22 13.76 9.68 3.63
C ILE A 22 12.50 9.08 4.28
N GLY A 23 11.86 8.11 3.65
CA GLY A 23 10.67 7.44 4.18
C GLY A 23 10.97 6.75 5.51
N ALA A 24 12.05 5.97 5.57
CA ALA A 24 12.47 5.27 6.78
C ALA A 24 12.90 6.22 7.90
N ALA A 25 13.61 7.30 7.59
CA ALA A 25 14.02 8.29 8.59
C ALA A 25 12.81 9.05 9.17
N LEU A 26 11.87 9.47 8.32
CA LEU A 26 10.64 10.11 8.79
C LEU A 26 9.78 9.16 9.62
N GLN A 27 9.68 7.90 9.22
CA GLN A 27 8.95 6.89 9.97
C GLN A 27 9.59 6.66 11.34
N GLY A 28 10.90 6.51 11.42
CA GLY A 28 11.62 6.35 12.68
C GLY A 28 11.42 7.54 13.63
N LEU A 29 11.51 8.79 13.13
CA LEU A 29 11.24 9.99 13.92
C LEU A 29 9.80 10.02 14.46
N MET A 30 8.83 9.59 13.65
CA MET A 30 7.43 9.51 14.11
C MET A 30 7.22 8.40 15.14
N GLU A 31 7.85 7.22 14.96
CA GLU A 31 7.82 6.13 15.93
C GLU A 31 8.39 6.56 17.28
N ASP A 32 9.56 7.21 17.27
CA ASP A 32 10.19 7.72 18.49
C ASP A 32 9.32 8.79 19.17
N GLY A 33 8.75 9.71 18.40
CA GLY A 33 7.84 10.74 18.94
C GLY A 33 6.58 10.14 19.56
N ILE A 34 5.96 9.17 18.90
CA ILE A 34 4.78 8.45 19.41
C ILE A 34 5.14 7.64 20.66
N ALA A 35 6.28 6.96 20.67
CA ALA A 35 6.76 6.20 21.83
C ALA A 35 6.94 7.10 23.08
N VAL A 36 7.49 8.30 22.91
CA VAL A 36 7.62 9.29 23.98
C VAL A 36 6.25 9.75 24.50
N ILE A 37 5.29 9.99 23.60
CA ILE A 37 3.92 10.39 23.98
C ILE A 37 3.24 9.26 24.75
N ILE A 38 3.34 8.02 24.30
CA ILE A 38 2.77 6.85 24.96
C ILE A 38 3.41 6.65 26.35
N ALA A 39 4.72 6.75 26.44
CA ALA A 39 5.44 6.61 27.72
C ALA A 39 5.05 7.71 28.72
N SER A 40 4.90 8.95 28.28
CA SER A 40 4.47 10.06 29.13
C SER A 40 3.02 9.90 29.60
N ALA A 41 2.14 9.41 28.74
CA ALA A 41 0.75 9.12 29.09
C ALA A 41 0.66 7.94 30.08
N ASP A 42 1.45 6.87 29.92
CA ASP A 42 1.51 5.76 30.85
C ASP A 42 2.02 6.21 32.25
N ALA A 43 3.06 7.03 32.28
CA ALA A 43 3.58 7.61 33.50
C ALA A 43 2.55 8.51 34.22
N GLY A 44 1.82 9.32 33.47
CA GLY A 44 0.73 10.16 33.99
C GLY A 44 -0.42 9.33 34.58
N LEU A 45 -0.86 8.29 33.89
CA LEU A 45 -1.93 7.40 34.35
C LEU A 45 -1.51 6.60 35.59
N LYS A 46 -0.24 6.22 35.72
CA LYS A 46 0.33 5.62 36.96
C LYS A 46 0.28 6.58 38.14
N ALA A 47 0.61 7.85 37.90
CA ALA A 47 0.59 8.86 38.96
C ALA A 47 -0.83 9.14 39.51
N PHE A 48 -1.86 8.98 38.66
CA PHE A 48 -3.26 9.14 39.06
C PHE A 48 -3.86 7.89 39.75
N GLY A 49 -3.06 6.81 39.98
CA GLY A 49 -3.52 5.60 40.66
C GLY A 49 -4.64 4.86 39.93
N THR A 50 -4.70 4.97 38.60
CA THR A 50 -5.73 4.35 37.77
C THR A 50 -5.61 2.83 37.80
N ASN A 51 -6.76 2.11 37.78
CA ASN A 51 -6.81 0.66 37.79
C ASN A 51 -6.02 0.08 36.60
N ASP A 52 -5.21 -0.97 36.82
CA ASP A 52 -4.32 -1.55 35.81
C ASP A 52 -5.04 -1.96 34.53
N VAL A 53 -6.30 -2.41 34.64
CA VAL A 53 -7.13 -2.78 33.46
C VAL A 53 -7.49 -1.56 32.61
N VAL A 54 -7.87 -0.45 33.24
CA VAL A 54 -8.23 0.79 32.53
C VAL A 54 -6.96 1.40 31.90
N ARG A 55 -5.82 1.30 32.59
CA ARG A 55 -4.54 1.79 32.06
C ARG A 55 -4.10 0.98 30.84
N SER A 56 -4.12 -0.35 30.89
CA SER A 56 -3.74 -1.18 29.75
C SER A 56 -4.69 -0.96 28.57
N LEU A 57 -5.99 -0.81 28.79
CA LEU A 57 -6.95 -0.51 27.75
C LEU A 57 -6.68 0.85 27.09
N ALA A 58 -6.37 1.87 27.86
CA ALA A 58 -6.11 3.21 27.36
C ALA A 58 -4.75 3.30 26.64
N VAL A 59 -3.69 2.73 27.20
CA VAL A 59 -2.33 2.82 26.66
C VAL A 59 -2.14 1.80 25.54
N ASP A 60 -2.38 0.51 25.81
CA ASP A 60 -2.11 -0.55 24.84
C ASP A 60 -3.19 -0.63 23.76
N GLY A 61 -4.44 -0.37 24.12
CA GLY A 61 -5.55 -0.39 23.16
C GLY A 61 -5.63 0.90 22.34
N VAL A 62 -5.89 2.03 22.99
CA VAL A 62 -6.20 3.29 22.26
C VAL A 62 -4.93 3.99 21.80
N LEU A 63 -3.98 4.29 22.69
CA LEU A 63 -2.79 5.07 22.32
C LEU A 63 -1.88 4.31 21.35
N THR A 64 -1.62 3.04 21.61
CA THR A 64 -0.81 2.21 20.70
C THR A 64 -1.52 1.97 19.38
N GLY A 65 -2.83 1.75 19.39
CA GLY A 65 -3.63 1.62 18.16
C GLY A 65 -3.63 2.87 17.30
N VAL A 66 -3.88 4.04 17.89
CA VAL A 66 -3.81 5.33 17.18
C VAL A 66 -2.38 5.63 16.74
N GLY A 67 -1.39 5.38 17.61
CA GLY A 67 0.03 5.55 17.30
C GLY A 67 0.45 4.74 16.07
N SER A 68 0.06 3.48 15.99
CA SER A 68 0.39 2.62 14.84
C SER A 68 -0.19 3.16 13.52
N VAL A 69 -1.37 3.76 13.53
CA VAL A 69 -1.96 4.40 12.34
C VAL A 69 -1.18 5.65 11.95
N LEU A 70 -0.80 6.48 12.93
CA LEU A 70 -0.03 7.71 12.68
C LEU A 70 1.36 7.42 12.13
N THR A 71 1.96 6.29 12.48
CA THR A 71 3.27 5.86 11.95
C THR A 71 3.24 5.62 10.43
N PHE A 72 2.08 5.28 9.85
CA PHE A 72 1.94 5.14 8.40
C PHE A 72 1.76 6.48 7.65
N LEU A 73 1.46 7.57 8.36
CA LEU A 73 1.19 8.87 7.74
C LEU A 73 2.38 9.40 6.93
N PRO A 74 3.64 9.39 7.42
CA PRO A 74 4.78 9.88 6.64
C PRO A 74 5.00 9.10 5.35
N ILE A 75 4.87 7.77 5.39
CA ILE A 75 5.07 6.94 4.20
C ILE A 75 3.98 7.18 3.16
N ILE A 76 2.75 7.46 3.61
CA ILE A 76 1.64 7.83 2.73
C ILE A 76 1.92 9.17 2.05
N VAL A 77 2.39 10.17 2.79
CA VAL A 77 2.74 11.50 2.24
C VAL A 77 3.85 11.38 1.19
N VAL A 78 4.92 10.64 1.51
CA VAL A 78 6.03 10.38 0.57
C VAL A 78 5.55 9.65 -0.68
N LEU A 79 4.68 8.65 -0.51
CA LEU A 79 4.09 7.91 -1.62
C LEU A 79 3.25 8.82 -2.53
N PHE A 80 2.40 9.67 -1.98
CA PHE A 80 1.61 10.62 -2.76
C PHE A 80 2.46 11.64 -3.51
N LEU A 81 3.49 12.18 -2.85
CA LEU A 81 4.43 13.10 -3.47
C LEU A 81 5.14 12.44 -4.65
N PHE A 82 5.56 11.19 -4.48
CA PHE A 82 6.23 10.44 -5.53
C PHE A 82 5.31 10.11 -6.70
N LEU A 83 4.06 9.70 -6.41
CA LEU A 83 3.05 9.47 -7.44
C LEU A 83 2.74 10.73 -8.24
N SER A 84 2.64 11.89 -7.59
CA SER A 84 2.45 13.17 -8.26
C SER A 84 3.60 13.49 -9.22
N ILE A 85 4.84 13.30 -8.79
CA ILE A 85 6.02 13.49 -9.64
C ILE A 85 6.02 12.52 -10.84
N LEU A 86 5.66 11.26 -10.63
CA LEU A 86 5.57 10.25 -11.69
C LEU A 86 4.47 10.58 -12.71
N GLU A 87 3.34 11.10 -12.24
CA GLU A 87 2.22 11.51 -13.08
C GLU A 87 2.61 12.72 -13.92
N ASP A 88 3.18 13.75 -13.31
CA ASP A 88 3.64 14.98 -13.98
C ASP A 88 4.78 14.73 -14.99
N SER A 89 5.64 13.74 -14.73
CA SER A 89 6.73 13.36 -15.66
C SER A 89 6.25 12.66 -16.94
N GLY A 90 4.96 12.29 -17.02
CA GLY A 90 4.38 11.55 -18.14
C GLY A 90 4.88 10.10 -18.26
N TYR A 91 5.59 9.60 -17.25
CA TYR A 91 6.10 8.22 -17.22
C TYR A 91 4.97 7.19 -17.22
N MET A 92 3.86 7.51 -16.52
CA MET A 92 2.67 6.66 -16.44
C MET A 92 2.05 6.34 -17.81
N ALA A 93 2.01 7.30 -18.72
CA ALA A 93 1.49 7.09 -20.07
C ALA A 93 2.32 6.08 -20.87
N ARG A 94 3.65 6.08 -20.69
CA ARG A 94 4.54 5.13 -21.37
C ARG A 94 4.39 3.71 -20.83
N VAL A 95 4.25 3.56 -19.52
CA VAL A 95 4.02 2.26 -18.87
C VAL A 95 2.67 1.70 -19.28
N ALA A 96 1.61 2.53 -19.30
CA ALA A 96 0.28 2.15 -19.75
C ALA A 96 0.30 1.59 -21.17
N PHE A 97 1.06 2.20 -22.08
CA PHE A 97 1.18 1.73 -23.46
C PHE A 97 1.82 0.33 -23.57
N VAL A 98 2.87 0.08 -22.81
CA VAL A 98 3.55 -1.23 -22.81
C VAL A 98 2.64 -2.31 -22.24
N MET A 99 1.88 -1.99 -21.19
CA MET A 99 1.01 -2.95 -20.51
C MET A 99 -0.35 -3.17 -21.19
N ASP A 100 -0.72 -2.33 -22.16
CA ASP A 100 -1.99 -2.43 -22.89
C ASP A 100 -2.19 -3.81 -23.53
N LYS A 101 -1.14 -4.38 -24.10
CA LYS A 101 -1.19 -5.72 -24.72
C LYS A 101 -1.53 -6.84 -23.72
N VAL A 102 -1.09 -6.71 -22.47
CA VAL A 102 -1.32 -7.72 -21.42
C VAL A 102 -2.72 -7.54 -20.83
N LEU A 103 -3.12 -6.30 -20.52
CA LEU A 103 -4.39 -6.01 -19.87
C LEU A 103 -5.59 -6.25 -20.78
N ARG A 104 -5.45 -6.09 -22.09
CA ARG A 104 -6.51 -6.43 -23.05
C ARG A 104 -6.94 -7.90 -23.00
N ARG A 105 -6.08 -8.81 -22.56
CA ARG A 105 -6.46 -10.21 -22.32
C ARG A 105 -7.46 -10.37 -21.18
N PHE A 106 -7.44 -9.43 -20.22
CA PHE A 106 -8.36 -9.38 -19.07
C PHE A 106 -9.56 -8.45 -19.33
N GLY A 107 -9.70 -7.91 -20.54
CA GLY A 107 -10.78 -7.00 -20.90
C GLY A 107 -10.60 -5.57 -20.38
N LEU A 108 -9.39 -5.19 -19.96
CA LEU A 108 -9.04 -3.87 -19.43
C LEU A 108 -8.17 -3.09 -20.42
N SER A 109 -8.31 -1.76 -20.44
CA SER A 109 -7.40 -0.90 -21.19
C SER A 109 -6.06 -0.74 -20.47
N GLY A 110 -4.99 -0.46 -21.21
CA GLY A 110 -3.67 -0.21 -20.63
C GLY A 110 -3.62 0.93 -19.62
N ARG A 111 -4.55 1.88 -19.71
CA ARG A 111 -4.69 2.98 -18.74
C ARG A 111 -5.13 2.51 -17.37
N SER A 112 -5.84 1.39 -17.26
CA SER A 112 -6.23 0.77 -15.98
C SER A 112 -5.02 0.25 -15.19
N PHE A 113 -3.88 0.05 -15.84
CA PHE A 113 -2.66 -0.40 -15.18
C PHE A 113 -2.16 0.59 -14.12
N VAL A 114 -2.30 1.88 -14.39
CA VAL A 114 -1.83 2.94 -13.47
C VAL A 114 -2.54 2.87 -12.12
N PRO A 115 -3.89 2.92 -12.04
CA PRO A 115 -4.60 2.68 -10.79
C PRO A 115 -4.25 1.36 -10.12
N MET A 116 -4.10 0.28 -10.88
CA MET A 116 -3.75 -1.02 -10.33
C MET A 116 -2.35 -1.01 -9.70
N LEU A 117 -1.38 -0.39 -10.35
CA LEU A 117 -0.02 -0.26 -9.82
C LEU A 117 0.01 0.59 -8.54
N VAL A 118 -0.74 1.69 -8.50
CA VAL A 118 -0.93 2.51 -7.31
C VAL A 118 -1.59 1.70 -6.17
N GLY A 119 -2.48 0.75 -6.52
CA GLY A 119 -3.17 -0.15 -5.58
C GLY A 119 -2.24 -1.04 -4.77
N PHE A 120 -1.06 -1.40 -5.28
CA PHE A 120 -0.03 -2.10 -4.50
C PHE A 120 0.58 -1.21 -3.40
N GLY A 121 0.60 0.09 -3.60
CA GLY A 121 1.00 1.04 -2.55
C GLY A 121 -0.16 1.35 -1.60
N CYS A 122 -1.26 1.87 -2.13
CA CYS A 122 -2.43 2.25 -1.35
C CYS A 122 -3.70 2.18 -2.20
N THR A 123 -4.73 1.52 -1.67
CA THR A 123 -6.03 1.33 -2.33
C THR A 123 -6.80 2.65 -2.54
N VAL A 124 -6.68 3.59 -1.60
CA VAL A 124 -7.42 4.87 -1.66
C VAL A 124 -7.06 5.71 -2.87
N PRO A 125 -5.78 6.09 -3.09
CA PRO A 125 -5.38 6.82 -4.29
C PRO A 125 -5.59 6.03 -5.57
N ALA A 126 -5.47 4.70 -5.50
CA ALA A 126 -5.77 3.84 -6.64
C ALA A 126 -7.22 4.01 -7.12
N ILE A 127 -8.18 3.96 -6.20
CA ILE A 127 -9.60 4.18 -6.51
C ILE A 127 -9.84 5.62 -6.99
N MET A 128 -9.20 6.61 -6.37
CA MET A 128 -9.31 8.01 -6.81
C MET A 128 -8.79 8.22 -8.23
N SER A 129 -7.68 7.59 -8.58
CA SER A 129 -7.08 7.70 -9.93
C SER A 129 -7.93 7.01 -11.02
N THR A 130 -8.84 6.09 -10.66
CA THR A 130 -9.76 5.51 -11.64
C THR A 130 -10.72 6.52 -12.27
N ARG A 131 -10.90 7.69 -11.65
CA ARG A 131 -11.73 8.79 -12.20
C ARG A 131 -11.17 9.34 -13.51
N THR A 132 -9.89 9.18 -13.77
CA THR A 132 -9.25 9.60 -15.03
C THR A 132 -9.48 8.62 -16.18
N LEU A 133 -10.07 7.45 -15.93
CA LEU A 133 -10.35 6.47 -16.95
C LEU A 133 -11.57 6.89 -17.78
N PRO A 134 -11.43 6.89 -19.15
CA PRO A 134 -12.49 7.35 -20.04
C PRO A 134 -13.66 6.37 -20.14
N SER A 135 -13.42 5.08 -19.87
CA SER A 135 -14.41 4.02 -19.96
C SER A 135 -15.03 3.72 -18.59
N GLU A 136 -16.36 3.76 -18.49
CA GLU A 136 -17.06 3.33 -17.27
C GLU A 136 -16.86 1.86 -16.94
N HIS A 137 -16.75 1.02 -17.99
CA HIS A 137 -16.42 -0.38 -17.84
C HIS A 137 -15.08 -0.58 -17.16
N ASP A 138 -14.02 0.05 -17.68
CA ASP A 138 -12.66 -0.05 -17.11
C ASP A 138 -12.61 0.49 -15.70
N ARG A 139 -13.32 1.61 -15.41
CA ARG A 139 -13.40 2.19 -14.09
C ARG A 139 -14.02 1.24 -13.09
N LYS A 140 -15.19 0.67 -13.39
CA LYS A 140 -15.90 -0.26 -12.50
C LYS A 140 -15.06 -1.54 -12.26
N MET A 141 -14.51 -2.11 -13.32
CA MET A 141 -13.62 -3.28 -13.24
C MET A 141 -12.40 -3.00 -12.36
N THR A 142 -11.71 -1.89 -12.59
CA THR A 142 -10.51 -1.53 -11.83
C THR A 142 -10.83 -1.29 -10.36
N VAL A 143 -11.93 -0.61 -10.03
CA VAL A 143 -12.38 -0.39 -8.65
C VAL A 143 -12.67 -1.72 -7.95
N MET A 144 -13.31 -2.68 -8.64
CA MET A 144 -13.61 -4.00 -8.06
C MET A 144 -12.35 -4.85 -7.87
N LEU A 145 -11.33 -4.70 -8.71
CA LEU A 145 -10.09 -5.47 -8.63
C LEU A 145 -9.09 -4.91 -7.62
N THR A 146 -9.11 -3.60 -7.40
CA THR A 146 -8.16 -2.93 -6.49
C THR A 146 -8.12 -3.53 -5.07
N PRO A 147 -9.23 -3.92 -4.41
CA PRO A 147 -9.19 -4.52 -3.08
C PRO A 147 -8.46 -5.87 -2.99
N PHE A 148 -8.37 -6.61 -4.10
CA PHE A 148 -7.64 -7.89 -4.16
C PHE A 148 -6.11 -7.68 -4.16
N MET A 149 -5.66 -6.48 -4.47
CA MET A 149 -4.24 -6.15 -4.41
C MET A 149 -3.81 -5.95 -2.97
N SER A 150 -2.75 -6.64 -2.57
CA SER A 150 -2.20 -6.49 -1.23
C SER A 150 -1.34 -5.23 -1.17
N CYS A 151 -1.80 -4.23 -0.43
CA CYS A 151 -1.03 -3.01 -0.18
C CYS A 151 -0.04 -3.21 0.98
N SER A 152 0.92 -2.31 1.09
CA SER A 152 1.96 -2.35 2.14
C SER A 152 1.38 -2.33 3.56
N ALA A 153 0.22 -1.71 3.78
CA ALA A 153 -0.45 -1.67 5.07
C ALA A 153 -1.00 -3.04 5.53
N LYS A 154 -1.19 -4.01 4.63
CA LYS A 154 -1.59 -5.38 4.97
C LYS A 154 -0.42 -6.24 5.46
N LEU A 155 0.83 -5.87 5.14
CA LEU A 155 2.01 -6.66 5.50
C LEU A 155 2.18 -6.86 7.02
N PRO A 156 2.02 -5.83 7.89
CA PRO A 156 2.08 -6.03 9.33
C PRO A 156 1.02 -6.99 9.85
N VAL A 157 -0.20 -6.93 9.30
CA VAL A 157 -1.31 -7.84 9.67
C VAL A 157 -0.98 -9.27 9.26
N TYR A 158 -0.46 -9.47 8.05
CA TYR A 158 -0.01 -10.79 7.60
C TYR A 158 1.16 -11.30 8.44
N GLY A 159 2.11 -10.43 8.81
CA GLY A 159 3.22 -10.78 9.68
C GLY A 159 2.77 -11.25 11.05
N LEU A 160 1.82 -10.55 11.66
CA LEU A 160 1.25 -10.90 12.95
C LEU A 160 0.50 -12.24 12.90
N LEU A 161 -0.37 -12.42 11.91
CA LEU A 161 -1.12 -13.67 11.74
C LEU A 161 -0.18 -14.85 11.42
N CYS A 162 0.72 -14.70 10.46
CA CYS A 162 1.66 -15.75 10.09
C CYS A 162 2.64 -16.07 11.21
N GLY A 163 3.07 -15.06 11.97
CA GLY A 163 3.92 -15.26 13.13
C GLY A 163 3.22 -16.01 14.27
N ALA A 164 1.93 -15.77 14.46
CA ALA A 164 1.12 -16.49 15.47
C ALA A 164 0.85 -17.96 15.09
N PHE A 165 0.51 -18.22 13.81
CA PHE A 165 0.13 -19.56 13.37
C PHE A 165 1.30 -20.40 12.85
N PHE A 166 2.31 -19.77 12.24
CA PHE A 166 3.45 -20.43 11.59
C PHE A 166 4.80 -19.77 11.98
N PRO A 167 5.22 -19.85 13.25
CA PRO A 167 6.42 -19.13 13.71
C PRO A 167 7.72 -19.55 13.00
N GLN A 168 7.77 -20.82 12.49
CA GLN A 168 8.95 -21.32 11.76
C GLN A 168 8.91 -21.09 10.24
N ALA A 169 7.76 -20.70 9.69
CA ALA A 169 7.54 -20.52 8.26
C ALA A 169 6.83 -19.19 7.92
N THR A 170 7.08 -18.14 8.71
CA THR A 170 6.41 -16.84 8.57
C THR A 170 6.61 -16.22 7.18
N VAL A 171 7.85 -16.19 6.69
CA VAL A 171 8.17 -15.58 5.39
C VAL A 171 7.52 -16.31 4.21
N PRO A 172 7.66 -17.64 4.05
CA PRO A 172 7.00 -18.33 2.94
C PRO A 172 5.47 -18.30 3.05
N ALA A 173 4.90 -18.27 4.25
CA ALA A 173 3.46 -18.11 4.44
C ALA A 173 2.97 -16.73 3.97
N MET A 174 3.70 -15.65 4.30
CA MET A 174 3.38 -14.30 3.80
C MET A 174 3.45 -14.21 2.28
N VAL A 175 4.49 -14.77 1.67
CA VAL A 175 4.64 -14.79 0.21
C VAL A 175 3.52 -15.59 -0.45
N SER A 176 3.13 -16.73 0.11
CA SER A 176 2.03 -17.55 -0.42
C SER A 176 0.69 -16.80 -0.36
N LEU A 177 0.39 -16.10 0.74
CA LEU A 177 -0.81 -15.27 0.86
C LEU A 177 -0.84 -14.15 -0.18
N TYR A 178 0.30 -13.53 -0.43
CA TYR A 178 0.43 -12.48 -1.44
C TYR A 178 0.16 -13.01 -2.85
N LEU A 179 0.75 -14.17 -3.19
CA LEU A 179 0.53 -14.83 -4.49
C LEU A 179 -0.91 -15.30 -4.67
N ILE A 180 -1.52 -15.83 -3.61
CA ILE A 180 -2.94 -16.23 -3.62
C ILE A 180 -3.82 -15.01 -3.88
N GLY A 181 -3.54 -13.87 -3.23
CA GLY A 181 -4.26 -12.62 -3.47
C GLY A 181 -4.21 -12.17 -4.93
N ILE A 182 -3.04 -12.22 -5.55
CA ILE A 182 -2.88 -11.91 -6.97
C ILE A 182 -3.64 -12.90 -7.87
N ALA A 183 -3.54 -14.20 -7.57
CA ALA A 183 -4.23 -15.24 -8.35
C ALA A 183 -5.75 -15.08 -8.27
N VAL A 184 -6.29 -14.86 -7.09
CA VAL A 184 -7.72 -14.58 -6.88
C VAL A 184 -8.16 -13.31 -7.61
N GLY A 185 -7.35 -12.26 -7.58
CA GLY A 185 -7.61 -11.04 -8.34
C GLY A 185 -7.68 -11.28 -9.85
N CYS A 186 -6.76 -12.08 -10.41
CA CYS A 186 -6.79 -12.45 -11.82
C CYS A 186 -8.02 -13.29 -12.18
N ILE A 187 -8.39 -14.24 -11.34
CA ILE A 187 -9.59 -15.06 -11.55
C ILE A 187 -10.84 -14.17 -11.48
N ALA A 188 -10.92 -13.30 -10.49
CA ALA A 188 -12.03 -12.36 -10.35
C ALA A 188 -12.16 -11.44 -11.57
N ALA A 189 -11.04 -10.96 -12.13
CA ALA A 189 -11.04 -10.17 -13.36
C ALA A 189 -11.65 -10.93 -14.53
N LEU A 190 -11.26 -12.18 -14.74
CA LEU A 190 -11.77 -13.03 -15.82
C LEU A 190 -13.26 -13.34 -15.65
N VAL A 191 -13.69 -13.65 -14.42
CA VAL A 191 -15.09 -13.93 -14.11
C VAL A 191 -15.95 -12.70 -14.32
N LEU A 192 -15.55 -11.54 -13.77
CA LEU A 192 -16.28 -10.28 -13.91
C LEU A 192 -16.41 -9.85 -15.36
N ASN A 193 -15.33 -9.98 -16.15
CA ASN A 193 -15.37 -9.67 -17.58
C ASN A 193 -16.35 -10.55 -18.35
N ARG A 194 -16.54 -11.81 -17.97
CA ARG A 194 -17.46 -12.74 -18.62
C ARG A 194 -18.91 -12.63 -18.14
N THR A 195 -19.14 -12.25 -16.87
CA THR A 195 -20.47 -12.30 -16.26
C THR A 195 -21.14 -10.94 -16.15
N ALA A 196 -20.41 -9.93 -15.66
CA ALA A 196 -21.00 -8.63 -15.35
C ALA A 196 -20.87 -7.60 -16.49
N PHE A 197 -19.94 -7.81 -17.42
CA PHE A 197 -19.60 -6.85 -18.46
C PHE A 197 -19.65 -7.45 -19.89
N LYS A 198 -20.56 -8.38 -20.10
CA LYS A 198 -20.84 -8.97 -21.39
C LYS A 198 -21.73 -8.05 -22.25
#